data_ff44a12f0f1666cb14aebe15003cdbce
#
_entry.id   ff44a12f0f1666cb14aebe15003cdbce
#
_cell.length_a   1.000
_cell.length_b   1.000
_cell.length_c   1.000
_cell.angle_alpha   90.00
_cell.angle_beta   90.00
_cell.angle_gamma   90.00
#
_symmetry.space_group_name_H-M   'P 1'
#
loop_
_entity.id
_entity.type
_entity.pdbx_description
1 polymer ?
#
loop_
_entity_poly.entity_id
_entity_poly.type
_entity_poly.pdbx_seq_one_letter_code
_entity_poly.pdbx_strand_id
1 'polypeptide(L)'
;MPIPFSKKSRRNIVRQKPEDGASPKRSTRVRLRPRPDWHKRNFLTSVLIPSLFVRRSGDRFQPQFPKIQKGEICLTWIGHASFLLQTHEINILIDPNWSKWLKVIKRLKRPGFEIHHLPEIDFVLVTHAHFDHLDRRTLRRVAANQPIVVPIGVGNLVHDLGFHIVHELDYWQTVQLGPLTVSLTPCYHWGARFLADLHRGFGGFAVTVDGRTIFHCGDSAFFPGFREIGDHYKIDIALLPIGAYEPPTGREVHMNPEEAVKAFTELRAKVFVPMHYGTFRLGYEPLDEPLQRLQAAARSHGIEEKVLVMTEGKPVVL
;
A
#
# COMPACT_ATOMS: atom_id res chain seq x y z
N MET A 1 -30.86 32.56 -17.89
CA MET A 1 -30.85 31.22 -18.54
C MET A 1 -29.99 30.33 -17.70
N PRO A 2 -30.48 29.24 -17.11
CA PRO A 2 -29.64 28.32 -16.32
C PRO A 2 -28.86 27.39 -17.23
N ILE A 3 -27.57 27.26 -16.96
CA ILE A 3 -26.66 26.36 -17.64
C ILE A 3 -27.04 24.91 -17.28
N PRO A 4 -27.20 23.97 -18.23
CA PRO A 4 -27.60 22.61 -17.91
C PRO A 4 -26.45 21.87 -17.24
N PHE A 5 -26.72 21.27 -16.07
CA PHE A 5 -25.84 20.31 -15.40
C PHE A 5 -25.62 19.12 -16.32
N SER A 6 -24.40 18.99 -16.86
CA SER A 6 -23.94 17.84 -17.61
C SER A 6 -24.03 16.58 -16.73
N LYS A 7 -24.81 15.59 -17.15
CA LYS A 7 -24.84 14.24 -16.57
C LYS A 7 -23.44 13.64 -16.69
N LYS A 8 -22.63 13.72 -15.63
CA LYS A 8 -21.33 13.04 -15.57
C LYS A 8 -21.52 11.54 -15.76
N SER A 9 -20.96 11.06 -16.84
CA SER A 9 -21.01 9.71 -17.36
C SER A 9 -20.48 8.69 -16.33
N ARG A 10 -21.27 7.65 -16.05
CA ARG A 10 -20.87 6.44 -15.33
C ARG A 10 -19.95 5.53 -16.17
N ARG A 11 -19.39 6.01 -17.28
CA ARG A 11 -18.72 5.21 -18.31
C ARG A 11 -17.26 4.88 -18.04
N ASN A 12 -16.66 5.35 -16.94
CA ASN A 12 -15.21 5.23 -16.71
C ASN A 12 -14.81 4.08 -15.77
N ILE A 13 -15.77 3.23 -15.32
CA ILE A 13 -15.45 2.07 -14.48
C ILE A 13 -15.51 0.81 -15.33
N VAL A 14 -14.36 0.16 -15.53
CA VAL A 14 -14.23 -1.12 -16.22
C VAL A 14 -14.13 -2.20 -15.15
N ARG A 15 -15.11 -3.12 -15.14
CA ARG A 15 -15.10 -4.33 -14.32
C ARG A 15 -14.80 -5.50 -15.23
N GLN A 16 -13.77 -6.26 -14.92
CA GLN A 16 -13.53 -7.51 -15.61
C GLN A 16 -14.59 -8.53 -15.19
N LYS A 17 -15.18 -9.25 -16.17
CA LYS A 17 -16.05 -10.39 -15.85
C LYS A 17 -15.16 -11.52 -15.29
N PRO A 18 -15.65 -12.28 -14.29
CA PRO A 18 -14.94 -13.48 -13.85
C PRO A 18 -14.80 -14.44 -15.02
N GLU A 19 -13.60 -14.93 -15.29
CA GLU A 19 -13.45 -16.15 -16.08
C GLU A 19 -14.02 -17.30 -15.25
N ASP A 20 -14.82 -18.17 -15.87
CA ASP A 20 -15.55 -19.26 -15.21
C ASP A 20 -14.58 -20.22 -14.51
N GLY A 21 -14.44 -20.06 -13.22
CA GLY A 21 -13.62 -20.89 -12.36
C GLY A 21 -13.67 -20.43 -10.91
N ALA A 22 -14.54 -21.05 -10.12
CA ALA A 22 -14.62 -21.03 -8.66
C ALA A 22 -14.21 -19.74 -7.97
N SER A 23 -15.19 -18.86 -7.74
CA SER A 23 -15.06 -17.72 -6.81
C SER A 23 -14.56 -18.22 -5.44
N PRO A 24 -13.37 -17.78 -4.96
CA PRO A 24 -12.94 -18.10 -3.61
C PRO A 24 -13.97 -17.51 -2.64
N LYS A 25 -14.44 -18.31 -1.70
CA LYS A 25 -15.40 -17.88 -0.67
C LYS A 25 -14.89 -16.60 -0.02
N ARG A 26 -15.65 -15.51 -0.11
CA ARG A 26 -15.36 -14.23 0.56
C ARG A 26 -14.91 -14.52 1.97
N SER A 27 -13.70 -14.03 2.29
CA SER A 27 -13.08 -14.11 3.61
C SER A 27 -14.12 -13.82 4.70
N THR A 28 -14.28 -14.78 5.60
CA THR A 28 -15.14 -14.70 6.77
C THR A 28 -14.88 -13.42 7.56
N ARG A 29 -15.94 -12.72 7.95
CA ARG A 29 -15.91 -11.52 8.80
C ARG A 29 -14.89 -11.67 9.93
N VAL A 30 -13.81 -10.89 9.89
CA VAL A 30 -12.85 -10.81 10.98
C VAL A 30 -13.57 -10.21 12.18
N ARG A 31 -13.86 -11.01 13.20
CA ARG A 31 -14.34 -10.51 14.49
C ARG A 31 -13.12 -10.02 15.26
N LEU A 32 -12.92 -8.73 15.30
CA LEU A 32 -11.91 -8.11 16.16
C LEU A 32 -12.22 -8.47 17.63
N ARG A 33 -11.40 -9.33 18.22
CA ARG A 33 -11.47 -9.62 19.66
C ARG A 33 -10.46 -8.72 20.38
N PRO A 34 -10.89 -7.84 21.30
CA PRO A 34 -9.97 -7.02 22.06
C PRO A 34 -9.05 -7.89 22.91
N ARG A 35 -7.76 -7.54 23.00
CA ARG A 35 -6.81 -8.18 23.91
C ARG A 35 -7.09 -7.78 25.37
N PRO A 36 -6.76 -8.64 26.37
CA PRO A 36 -7.05 -8.39 27.78
C PRO A 36 -6.53 -7.04 28.33
N ASP A 37 -5.45 -6.51 27.79
CA ASP A 37 -4.81 -5.28 28.28
C ASP A 37 -5.38 -3.97 27.71
N TRP A 38 -6.36 -4.07 26.83
CA TRP A 38 -7.04 -2.91 26.22
C TRP A 38 -7.63 -1.94 27.23
N HIS A 39 -8.10 -2.43 28.38
CA HIS A 39 -8.77 -1.64 29.39
C HIS A 39 -7.85 -0.66 30.15
N LYS A 40 -6.51 -0.80 30.01
CA LYS A 40 -5.54 0.02 30.75
C LYS A 40 -4.96 1.19 29.95
N ARG A 41 -5.07 1.19 28.61
CA ARG A 41 -4.52 2.25 27.75
C ARG A 41 -5.63 2.88 26.91
N ASN A 42 -5.68 4.21 26.93
CA ASN A 42 -6.60 4.96 26.07
C ASN A 42 -5.80 5.54 24.90
N PHE A 43 -6.12 5.11 23.68
CA PHE A 43 -5.40 5.53 22.48
C PHE A 43 -5.40 7.06 22.29
N LEU A 44 -6.53 7.71 22.62
CA LEU A 44 -6.64 9.16 22.55
C LEU A 44 -5.58 9.85 23.43
N THR A 45 -5.50 9.46 24.73
CA THR A 45 -4.60 10.10 25.69
C THR A 45 -3.17 9.60 25.61
N SER A 46 -2.95 8.34 25.21
CA SER A 46 -1.62 7.72 25.17
C SER A 46 -0.90 7.90 23.84
N VAL A 47 -1.63 8.13 22.74
CA VAL A 47 -1.07 8.22 21.39
C VAL A 47 -1.48 9.50 20.67
N LEU A 48 -2.78 9.78 20.50
CA LEU A 48 -3.23 10.89 19.65
C LEU A 48 -2.82 12.24 20.24
N ILE A 49 -3.17 12.53 21.50
CA ILE A 49 -2.85 13.80 22.15
C ILE A 49 -1.33 14.02 22.19
N PRO A 50 -0.49 13.10 22.68
CA PRO A 50 0.97 13.27 22.64
C PRO A 50 1.51 13.51 21.22
N SER A 51 0.97 12.82 20.22
CA SER A 51 1.41 12.99 18.82
C SER A 51 1.18 14.39 18.27
N LEU A 52 0.21 15.15 18.79
CA LEU A 52 -0.04 16.54 18.37
C LEU A 52 1.18 17.44 18.65
N PHE A 53 1.89 17.19 19.75
CA PHE A 53 3.05 17.96 20.18
C PHE A 53 4.37 17.47 19.58
N VAL A 54 4.40 16.27 18.99
CA VAL A 54 5.59 15.76 18.31
C VAL A 54 5.88 16.60 17.08
N ARG A 55 7.11 17.08 16.94
CA ARG A 55 7.57 17.77 15.75
C ARG A 55 7.73 16.76 14.61
N ARG A 56 7.24 17.10 13.39
CA ARG A 56 7.42 16.20 12.24
C ARG A 56 8.89 16.05 11.92
N SER A 57 9.35 14.80 11.88
CA SER A 57 10.70 14.41 11.47
C SER A 57 10.80 14.24 9.95
N GLY A 58 11.96 13.80 9.48
CA GLY A 58 12.26 13.50 8.08
C GLY A 58 12.72 14.72 7.29
N ASP A 59 13.66 14.48 6.39
CA ASP A 59 14.20 15.46 5.48
C ASP A 59 13.27 15.63 4.27
N ARG A 60 13.40 16.76 3.58
CA ARG A 60 12.77 16.98 2.29
C ARG A 60 13.86 16.86 1.24
N PHE A 61 13.81 15.81 0.48
CA PHE A 61 14.72 15.65 -0.64
C PHE A 61 14.16 16.32 -1.90
N GLN A 62 15.06 16.79 -2.74
CA GLN A 62 14.78 17.01 -4.15
C GLN A 62 15.25 15.74 -4.86
N PRO A 63 14.34 14.81 -5.20
CA PRO A 63 14.75 13.54 -5.76
C PRO A 63 15.40 13.76 -7.11
N GLN A 64 16.58 13.19 -7.29
CA GLN A 64 17.20 13.07 -8.59
C GLN A 64 16.90 11.66 -9.09
N PHE A 65 15.90 11.54 -9.94
CA PHE A 65 15.52 10.24 -10.51
C PHE A 65 16.60 9.80 -11.50
N PRO A 66 17.17 8.59 -11.33
CA PRO A 66 18.19 8.07 -12.22
C PRO A 66 17.60 7.75 -13.60
N LYS A 67 18.45 7.70 -14.61
CA LYS A 67 18.10 7.09 -15.87
C LYS A 67 18.09 5.57 -15.69
N ILE A 68 16.95 4.94 -15.92
CA ILE A 68 16.74 3.53 -15.69
C ILE A 68 16.95 2.77 -17.02
N GLN A 69 17.69 1.68 -16.96
CA GLN A 69 17.91 0.83 -18.13
C GLN A 69 16.83 -0.27 -18.19
N LYS A 70 16.70 -0.88 -19.37
CA LYS A 70 15.78 -2.01 -19.54
C LYS A 70 16.13 -3.16 -18.60
N GLY A 71 15.11 -3.64 -17.86
CA GLY A 71 15.27 -4.69 -16.86
C GLY A 71 15.66 -4.20 -15.46
N GLU A 72 15.99 -2.92 -15.29
CA GLU A 72 16.17 -2.30 -13.98
C GLU A 72 14.84 -1.79 -13.43
N ILE A 73 14.70 -1.83 -12.12
CA ILE A 73 13.59 -1.23 -11.36
C ILE A 73 14.15 -0.19 -10.43
N CYS A 74 13.62 1.02 -10.48
CA CYS A 74 13.91 2.04 -9.48
C CYS A 74 12.72 2.19 -8.52
N LEU A 75 12.96 2.00 -7.24
CA LEU A 75 12.00 2.26 -6.18
C LEU A 75 12.33 3.56 -5.47
N THR A 76 11.31 4.36 -5.19
CA THR A 76 11.41 5.51 -4.28
C THR A 76 10.32 5.41 -3.23
N TRP A 77 10.71 5.22 -1.97
CA TRP A 77 9.76 5.21 -0.86
C TRP A 77 9.35 6.64 -0.51
N ILE A 78 8.07 6.96 -0.61
CA ILE A 78 7.53 8.28 -0.30
C ILE A 78 7.24 8.40 1.20
N GLY A 79 6.99 7.25 1.83
CA GLY A 79 6.65 7.10 3.24
C GLY A 79 5.37 6.29 3.42
N HIS A 80 5.21 5.64 4.57
CA HIS A 80 4.13 4.71 4.88
C HIS A 80 4.08 3.54 3.88
N ALA A 81 2.99 3.36 3.16
CA ALA A 81 2.85 2.37 2.10
C ALA A 81 2.97 2.97 0.69
N SER A 82 3.39 4.24 0.58
CA SER A 82 3.44 4.96 -0.69
C SER A 82 4.78 4.78 -1.39
N PHE A 83 4.75 4.29 -2.63
CA PHE A 83 5.94 4.07 -3.46
C PHE A 83 5.77 4.64 -4.87
N LEU A 84 6.86 5.20 -5.40
CA LEU A 84 7.06 5.40 -6.82
C LEU A 84 7.94 4.27 -7.33
N LEU A 85 7.41 3.50 -8.27
CA LEU A 85 8.11 2.45 -9.01
C LEU A 85 8.33 2.95 -10.43
N GLN A 86 9.56 2.94 -10.88
CA GLN A 86 9.95 3.41 -12.19
C GLN A 86 10.72 2.32 -12.95
N THR A 87 10.45 2.24 -14.22
CA THR A 87 11.21 1.44 -15.20
C THR A 87 11.78 2.36 -16.28
N HIS A 88 12.40 1.81 -17.31
CA HIS A 88 12.88 2.61 -18.42
C HIS A 88 11.75 3.24 -19.27
N GLU A 89 10.52 2.72 -19.19
CA GLU A 89 9.38 3.16 -20.00
C GLU A 89 8.25 3.80 -19.20
N ILE A 90 8.02 3.37 -17.96
CA ILE A 90 6.83 3.76 -17.19
C ILE A 90 7.12 4.09 -15.74
N ASN A 91 6.29 4.97 -15.19
CA ASN A 91 6.27 5.38 -13.80
C ASN A 91 4.94 4.98 -13.17
N ILE A 92 4.99 4.21 -12.09
CA ILE A 92 3.82 3.67 -11.39
C ILE A 92 3.81 4.21 -9.96
N LEU A 93 2.68 4.75 -9.55
CA LEU A 93 2.51 5.27 -8.19
C LEU A 93 1.56 4.36 -7.40
N ILE A 94 2.03 3.81 -6.28
CA ILE A 94 1.27 2.87 -5.46
C ILE A 94 0.92 3.52 -4.13
N ASP A 95 -0.36 3.43 -3.72
CA ASP A 95 -0.93 3.96 -2.48
C ASP A 95 -0.51 5.41 -2.17
N PRO A 96 -0.67 6.36 -3.11
CA PRO A 96 -0.12 7.71 -2.96
C PRO A 96 -0.78 8.49 -1.83
N ASN A 97 0.03 8.88 -0.83
CA ASN A 97 -0.43 9.65 0.31
C ASN A 97 0.60 10.73 0.72
N TRP A 98 0.25 12.01 0.49
CA TRP A 98 1.00 13.19 0.98
C TRP A 98 0.27 13.93 2.10
N SER A 99 -0.82 13.35 2.62
CA SER A 99 -1.63 13.98 3.67
C SER A 99 -0.82 14.21 4.93
N LYS A 100 -1.01 15.41 5.50
CA LYS A 100 -0.47 15.78 6.81
C LYS A 100 -1.28 15.18 7.97
N TRP A 101 -2.48 14.72 7.69
CA TRP A 101 -3.43 14.18 8.64
C TRP A 101 -4.29 13.09 8.01
N LEU A 102 -4.45 11.98 8.72
CA LEU A 102 -5.47 10.96 8.46
C LEU A 102 -6.62 11.21 9.44
N LYS A 103 -7.58 12.05 9.03
CA LYS A 103 -8.60 12.54 9.96
C LYS A 103 -7.96 13.22 11.18
N VAL A 104 -7.92 12.52 12.32
CA VAL A 104 -7.35 13.00 13.58
C VAL A 104 -5.92 12.54 13.84
N ILE A 105 -5.41 11.61 13.04
CA ILE A 105 -4.05 11.05 13.20
C ILE A 105 -3.06 11.91 12.42
N LYS A 106 -2.10 12.47 13.14
CA LYS A 106 -1.05 13.33 12.57
C LYS A 106 0.02 12.50 11.87
N ARG A 107 0.43 12.92 10.66
CA ARG A 107 1.67 12.40 10.06
C ARG A 107 2.86 12.88 10.89
N LEU A 108 3.70 11.97 11.35
CA LEU A 108 4.85 12.27 12.21
C LEU A 108 6.16 12.36 11.44
N LYS A 109 6.27 11.70 10.29
CA LYS A 109 7.38 11.80 9.37
C LYS A 109 6.93 12.39 8.03
N ARG A 110 7.66 13.40 7.54
CA ARG A 110 7.31 14.05 6.26
C ARG A 110 7.39 13.06 5.10
N PRO A 111 6.62 13.26 4.01
CA PRO A 111 6.91 12.58 2.76
C PRO A 111 8.35 12.89 2.32
N GLY A 112 9.02 11.92 1.73
CA GLY A 112 10.41 12.03 1.34
C GLY A 112 10.70 13.19 0.37
N PHE A 113 9.69 13.60 -0.42
CA PHE A 113 9.75 14.76 -1.31
C PHE A 113 8.36 15.38 -1.50
N GLU A 114 8.32 16.59 -2.03
CA GLU A 114 7.06 17.28 -2.31
C GLU A 114 6.43 16.74 -3.60
N ILE A 115 5.09 16.66 -3.63
CA ILE A 115 4.32 16.04 -4.73
C ILE A 115 4.60 16.66 -6.12
N HIS A 116 5.04 17.91 -6.18
CA HIS A 116 5.36 18.58 -7.44
C HIS A 116 6.70 18.14 -8.06
N HIS A 117 7.49 17.34 -7.33
CA HIS A 117 8.69 16.71 -7.86
C HIS A 117 8.41 15.34 -8.50
N LEU A 118 7.15 14.86 -8.48
CA LEU A 118 6.82 13.62 -9.17
C LEU A 118 7.12 13.75 -10.68
N PRO A 119 7.68 12.73 -11.31
CA PRO A 119 7.69 12.63 -12.76
C PRO A 119 6.25 12.48 -13.29
N GLU A 120 6.08 12.48 -14.60
CA GLU A 120 4.83 12.05 -15.22
C GLU A 120 4.51 10.62 -14.76
N ILE A 121 3.26 10.39 -14.35
CA ILE A 121 2.82 9.10 -13.82
C ILE A 121 1.90 8.43 -14.85
N ASP A 122 2.30 7.24 -15.28
CA ASP A 122 1.55 6.47 -16.27
C ASP A 122 0.41 5.67 -15.64
N PHE A 123 0.61 5.15 -14.42
CA PHE A 123 -0.37 4.32 -13.72
C PHE A 123 -0.42 4.60 -12.23
N VAL A 124 -1.62 4.53 -11.67
CA VAL A 124 -1.83 4.62 -10.22
C VAL A 124 -2.49 3.34 -9.72
N LEU A 125 -1.97 2.77 -8.64
CA LEU A 125 -2.54 1.59 -7.97
C LEU A 125 -2.93 1.97 -6.54
N VAL A 126 -4.09 1.48 -6.07
CA VAL A 126 -4.53 1.67 -4.68
C VAL A 126 -5.03 0.34 -4.13
N THR A 127 -4.38 -0.15 -3.07
CA THR A 127 -4.58 -1.48 -2.50
C THR A 127 -5.91 -1.64 -1.79
N HIS A 128 -6.40 -0.60 -1.12
CA HIS A 128 -7.70 -0.60 -0.43
C HIS A 128 -8.15 0.82 -0.04
N ALA A 129 -9.34 0.94 0.56
CA ALA A 129 -9.99 2.23 0.75
C ALA A 129 -9.62 2.97 2.05
N HIS A 130 -8.73 2.47 2.91
CA HIS A 130 -8.33 3.15 4.14
C HIS A 130 -7.67 4.51 3.85
N PHE A 131 -7.75 5.43 4.82
CA PHE A 131 -7.35 6.83 4.63
C PHE A 131 -5.85 7.02 4.45
N ASP A 132 -5.03 6.09 4.91
CA ASP A 132 -3.58 6.08 4.81
C ASP A 132 -3.08 5.52 3.46
N HIS A 133 -3.93 4.82 2.70
CA HIS A 133 -3.68 4.30 1.36
C HIS A 133 -4.43 5.11 0.28
N LEU A 134 -5.74 5.31 0.44
CA LEU A 134 -6.55 6.07 -0.48
C LEU A 134 -6.76 7.50 0.04
N ASP A 135 -5.83 8.39 -0.23
CA ASP A 135 -6.00 9.83 0.04
C ASP A 135 -6.54 10.57 -1.19
N ARG A 136 -7.85 10.83 -1.21
CA ARG A 136 -8.51 11.53 -2.33
C ARG A 136 -7.91 12.89 -2.65
N ARG A 137 -7.29 13.60 -1.67
CA ARG A 137 -6.65 14.90 -1.90
C ARG A 137 -5.36 14.72 -2.70
N THR A 138 -4.55 13.74 -2.34
CA THR A 138 -3.37 13.36 -3.10
C THR A 138 -3.75 12.85 -4.48
N LEU A 139 -4.68 11.90 -4.57
CA LEU A 139 -5.13 11.33 -5.84
C LEU A 139 -5.64 12.40 -6.82
N ARG A 140 -6.39 13.40 -6.36
CA ARG A 140 -6.84 14.51 -7.21
C ARG A 140 -5.69 15.36 -7.75
N ARG A 141 -4.57 15.42 -7.04
CA ARG A 141 -3.39 16.20 -7.44
C ARG A 141 -2.49 15.44 -8.40
N VAL A 142 -2.48 14.11 -8.34
CA VAL A 142 -1.67 13.26 -9.24
C VAL A 142 -2.46 12.82 -10.47
N ALA A 143 -3.78 12.90 -10.45
CA ALA A 143 -4.61 12.54 -11.59
C ALA A 143 -4.34 13.47 -12.78
N ALA A 144 -3.88 12.89 -13.88
CA ALA A 144 -3.54 13.56 -15.13
C ALA A 144 -4.06 12.76 -16.34
N ASN A 145 -5.29 12.25 -16.22
CA ASN A 145 -5.94 11.44 -17.25
C ASN A 145 -5.33 10.04 -17.48
N GLN A 146 -4.45 9.56 -16.59
CA GLN A 146 -3.93 8.19 -16.61
C GLN A 146 -4.92 7.19 -15.99
N PRO A 147 -4.78 5.88 -16.26
CA PRO A 147 -5.58 4.84 -15.60
C PRO A 147 -5.24 4.68 -14.11
N ILE A 148 -6.24 4.23 -13.35
CA ILE A 148 -6.08 3.79 -11.96
C ILE A 148 -6.62 2.37 -11.78
N VAL A 149 -5.90 1.54 -11.03
CA VAL A 149 -6.32 0.18 -10.66
C VAL A 149 -6.65 0.14 -9.18
N VAL A 150 -7.80 -0.41 -8.85
CA VAL A 150 -8.31 -0.51 -7.48
C VAL A 150 -9.03 -1.85 -7.27
N PRO A 151 -9.21 -2.32 -6.05
CA PRO A 151 -10.07 -3.47 -5.78
C PRO A 151 -11.54 -3.17 -6.07
N ILE A 152 -12.32 -4.23 -6.32
CA ILE A 152 -13.75 -4.15 -6.59
C ILE A 152 -14.49 -3.36 -5.49
N GLY A 153 -15.41 -2.45 -5.90
CA GLY A 153 -16.17 -1.60 -4.98
C GLY A 153 -15.42 -0.36 -4.46
N VAL A 154 -14.17 -0.14 -4.88
CA VAL A 154 -13.39 1.06 -4.53
C VAL A 154 -13.49 2.15 -5.61
N GLY A 155 -13.82 1.79 -6.84
CA GLY A 155 -13.85 2.69 -7.99
C GLY A 155 -14.75 3.92 -7.81
N ASN A 156 -15.86 3.80 -7.06
CA ASN A 156 -16.73 4.93 -6.75
C ASN A 156 -16.07 6.01 -5.87
N LEU A 157 -14.94 5.73 -5.24
CA LEU A 157 -14.16 6.70 -4.46
C LEU A 157 -13.16 7.49 -5.32
N VAL A 158 -12.90 7.05 -6.56
CA VAL A 158 -11.83 7.61 -7.40
C VAL A 158 -12.32 8.10 -8.77
N HIS A 159 -13.51 7.69 -9.23
CA HIS A 159 -14.03 8.00 -10.58
C HIS A 159 -14.18 9.50 -10.90
N ASP A 160 -14.30 10.34 -9.88
CA ASP A 160 -14.47 11.80 -10.01
C ASP A 160 -13.16 12.59 -9.82
N LEU A 161 -12.01 11.90 -9.74
CA LEU A 161 -10.74 12.54 -9.41
C LEU A 161 -9.93 12.98 -10.63
N GLY A 162 -10.29 12.56 -11.85
CA GLY A 162 -9.60 12.95 -13.09
C GLY A 162 -8.80 11.81 -13.75
N PHE A 163 -9.01 10.57 -13.35
CA PHE A 163 -8.46 9.40 -14.03
C PHE A 163 -9.25 9.07 -15.29
N HIS A 164 -8.54 8.64 -16.36
CA HIS A 164 -9.17 8.29 -17.64
C HIS A 164 -10.05 7.03 -17.52
N ILE A 165 -9.50 5.98 -16.92
CA ILE A 165 -10.17 4.69 -16.72
C ILE A 165 -9.93 4.26 -15.27
N VAL A 166 -10.95 3.65 -14.66
CA VAL A 166 -10.87 2.98 -13.36
C VAL A 166 -11.04 1.49 -13.58
N HIS A 167 -9.96 0.73 -13.40
CA HIS A 167 -10.00 -0.73 -13.42
C HIS A 167 -10.30 -1.24 -12.01
N GLU A 168 -11.41 -1.96 -11.84
CA GLU A 168 -11.73 -2.68 -10.61
C GLU A 168 -11.35 -4.16 -10.76
N LEU A 169 -10.50 -4.67 -9.86
CA LEU A 169 -10.09 -6.07 -9.83
C LEU A 169 -10.64 -6.79 -8.60
N ASP A 170 -11.01 -8.05 -8.77
CA ASP A 170 -11.20 -9.01 -7.67
C ASP A 170 -9.95 -9.88 -7.52
N TYR A 171 -9.88 -10.70 -6.47
CA TYR A 171 -8.72 -11.56 -6.20
C TYR A 171 -8.38 -12.45 -7.42
N TRP A 172 -7.10 -12.54 -7.71
CA TRP A 172 -6.50 -13.25 -8.83
C TRP A 172 -6.85 -12.70 -10.22
N GLN A 173 -7.66 -11.64 -10.30
CA GLN A 173 -7.87 -10.96 -11.56
C GLN A 173 -6.65 -10.13 -11.95
N THR A 174 -6.39 -10.10 -13.24
CA THR A 174 -5.24 -9.45 -13.86
C THR A 174 -5.70 -8.47 -14.92
N VAL A 175 -5.05 -7.31 -14.99
CA VAL A 175 -5.21 -6.35 -16.09
C VAL A 175 -3.84 -6.14 -16.75
N GLN A 176 -3.85 -6.13 -18.10
CA GLN A 176 -2.70 -5.76 -18.91
C GLN A 176 -2.83 -4.29 -19.33
N LEU A 177 -1.83 -3.49 -19.03
CA LEU A 177 -1.78 -2.06 -19.31
C LEU A 177 -0.47 -1.72 -20.04
N GLY A 178 -0.45 -1.92 -21.38
CA GLY A 178 0.77 -1.84 -22.16
C GLY A 178 1.82 -2.86 -21.68
N PRO A 179 3.03 -2.42 -21.27
CA PRO A 179 4.08 -3.31 -20.78
C PRO A 179 3.83 -3.82 -19.36
N LEU A 180 2.84 -3.23 -18.65
CA LEU A 180 2.54 -3.52 -17.26
C LEU A 180 1.46 -4.57 -17.13
N THR A 181 1.70 -5.60 -16.30
CA THR A 181 0.70 -6.57 -15.85
C THR A 181 0.45 -6.35 -14.36
N VAL A 182 -0.79 -6.13 -13.96
CA VAL A 182 -1.19 -5.92 -12.55
C VAL A 182 -2.21 -6.98 -12.17
N SER A 183 -1.92 -7.74 -11.12
CA SER A 183 -2.84 -8.73 -10.55
C SER A 183 -3.18 -8.36 -9.11
N LEU A 184 -4.46 -8.42 -8.73
CA LEU A 184 -4.86 -8.27 -7.34
C LEU A 184 -4.71 -9.61 -6.62
N THR A 185 -3.96 -9.63 -5.53
CA THR A 185 -3.74 -10.82 -4.71
C THR A 185 -4.53 -10.76 -3.41
N PRO A 186 -4.91 -11.91 -2.83
CA PRO A 186 -5.54 -11.93 -1.50
C PRO A 186 -4.63 -11.32 -0.43
N CYS A 187 -5.25 -10.76 0.60
CA CYS A 187 -4.61 -10.43 1.87
C CYS A 187 -5.59 -10.69 3.03
N TYR A 188 -5.10 -10.67 4.25
CA TYR A 188 -5.92 -10.85 5.45
C TYR A 188 -6.11 -9.51 6.15
N HIS A 189 -7.10 -8.74 5.66
CA HIS A 189 -7.38 -7.38 6.10
C HIS A 189 -8.89 -7.08 5.97
N TRP A 190 -9.26 -5.81 5.90
CA TRP A 190 -10.62 -5.34 5.65
C TRP A 190 -10.60 -4.06 4.83
N GLY A 191 -11.66 -3.85 4.01
CA GLY A 191 -11.66 -2.78 3.02
C GLY A 191 -12.54 -1.58 3.34
N ALA A 192 -13.23 -1.57 4.50
CA ALA A 192 -14.18 -0.51 4.80
C ALA A 192 -13.48 0.82 5.11
N ARG A 193 -13.88 1.89 4.41
CA ARG A 193 -13.45 3.26 4.71
C ARG A 193 -14.23 3.86 5.88
N PHE A 194 -15.49 3.44 6.04
CA PHE A 194 -16.39 3.75 7.14
C PHE A 194 -17.13 2.48 7.56
N LEU A 195 -17.70 2.46 8.76
CA LEU A 195 -18.38 1.28 9.32
C LEU A 195 -19.46 0.66 8.39
N ALA A 196 -20.06 1.47 7.52
CA ALA A 196 -21.08 1.02 6.57
C ALA A 196 -20.51 0.46 5.24
N ASP A 197 -19.23 0.59 4.97
CA ASP A 197 -18.60 0.32 3.67
C ASP A 197 -17.94 -1.07 3.58
N LEU A 198 -18.44 -2.07 4.29
CA LEU A 198 -17.86 -3.43 4.40
C LEU A 198 -17.83 -4.21 3.06
N HIS A 199 -18.46 -3.69 2.00
CA HIS A 199 -18.51 -4.31 0.69
C HIS A 199 -17.27 -4.04 -0.19
N ARG A 200 -16.37 -3.15 0.26
CA ARG A 200 -15.19 -2.77 -0.53
C ARG A 200 -14.14 -3.86 -0.49
N GLY A 201 -13.60 -4.16 -1.66
CA GLY A 201 -12.47 -5.06 -1.82
C GLY A 201 -11.18 -4.44 -1.27
N PHE A 202 -10.21 -5.29 -1.08
CA PHE A 202 -8.87 -4.99 -0.58
C PHE A 202 -7.92 -6.08 -1.03
N GLY A 203 -6.63 -5.82 -1.11
CA GLY A 203 -5.65 -6.83 -1.53
C GLY A 203 -4.25 -6.24 -1.68
N GLY A 204 -3.29 -7.10 -2.01
CA GLY A 204 -1.99 -6.71 -2.50
C GLY A 204 -1.97 -6.66 -4.03
N PHE A 205 -0.91 -6.14 -4.60
CA PHE A 205 -0.68 -6.17 -6.05
C PHE A 205 0.60 -6.93 -6.39
N ALA A 206 0.49 -7.91 -7.29
CA ALA A 206 1.63 -8.40 -8.04
C ALA A 206 1.75 -7.57 -9.33
N VAL A 207 2.82 -6.81 -9.42
CA VAL A 207 3.10 -5.88 -10.52
C VAL A 207 4.26 -6.44 -11.34
N THR A 208 3.98 -6.89 -12.55
CA THR A 208 5.00 -7.46 -13.44
C THR A 208 5.27 -6.52 -14.60
N VAL A 209 6.53 -6.15 -14.77
CA VAL A 209 7.02 -5.28 -15.83
C VAL A 209 8.46 -5.67 -16.14
N ASP A 210 8.87 -5.65 -17.41
CA ASP A 210 10.21 -6.02 -17.87
C ASP A 210 10.69 -7.39 -17.37
N GLY A 211 9.77 -8.35 -17.21
CA GLY A 211 10.07 -9.70 -16.71
C GLY A 211 10.39 -9.79 -15.22
N ARG A 212 10.20 -8.70 -14.46
CA ARG A 212 10.38 -8.64 -13.00
C ARG A 212 9.04 -8.44 -12.31
N THR A 213 8.86 -9.08 -11.17
CA THR A 213 7.63 -8.96 -10.37
C THR A 213 7.92 -8.29 -9.03
N ILE A 214 7.22 -7.19 -8.79
CA ILE A 214 7.18 -6.48 -7.53
C ILE A 214 5.85 -6.80 -6.84
N PHE A 215 5.91 -7.30 -5.61
CA PHE A 215 4.74 -7.56 -4.79
C PHE A 215 4.57 -6.45 -3.76
N HIS A 216 3.51 -5.66 -3.87
CA HIS A 216 3.09 -4.71 -2.84
C HIS A 216 1.97 -5.35 -2.03
N CYS A 217 2.25 -5.70 -0.79
CA CYS A 217 1.32 -6.46 0.05
C CYS A 217 0.02 -5.69 0.35
N GLY A 218 0.04 -4.35 0.33
CA GLY A 218 -0.99 -3.58 1.02
C GLY A 218 -0.92 -3.84 2.52
N ASP A 219 -2.05 -3.79 3.19
CA ASP A 219 -2.16 -4.15 4.61
C ASP A 219 -2.63 -5.59 4.76
N SER A 220 -1.99 -6.34 5.64
CA SER A 220 -2.33 -7.73 5.92
C SER A 220 -1.82 -8.18 7.28
N ALA A 221 -2.59 -8.99 7.99
CA ALA A 221 -2.07 -9.92 8.96
C ALA A 221 -1.35 -11.08 8.25
N PHE A 222 -0.52 -11.83 8.99
CA PHE A 222 0.05 -13.06 8.46
C PHE A 222 -1.04 -14.10 8.21
N PHE A 223 -1.01 -14.74 7.02
CA PHE A 223 -1.96 -15.79 6.64
C PHE A 223 -1.31 -16.78 5.65
N PRO A 224 -1.86 -18.01 5.50
CA PRO A 224 -1.28 -19.04 4.63
C PRO A 224 -1.21 -18.69 3.14
N GLY A 225 -2.00 -17.72 2.69
CA GLY A 225 -2.03 -17.28 1.29
C GLY A 225 -0.72 -16.67 0.78
N PHE A 226 0.22 -16.28 1.68
CA PHE A 226 1.54 -15.82 1.22
C PHE A 226 2.31 -16.91 0.47
N ARG A 227 2.16 -18.18 0.87
CA ARG A 227 2.72 -19.31 0.13
C ARG A 227 2.07 -19.46 -1.24
N GLU A 228 0.74 -19.37 -1.31
CA GLU A 228 -0.01 -19.46 -2.56
C GLU A 228 0.41 -18.34 -3.54
N ILE A 229 0.57 -17.11 -3.05
CA ILE A 229 1.07 -15.98 -3.85
C ILE A 229 2.49 -16.28 -4.35
N GLY A 230 3.39 -16.80 -3.51
CA GLY A 230 4.74 -17.19 -3.89
C GLY A 230 4.80 -18.39 -4.83
N ASP A 231 3.75 -19.23 -4.89
CA ASP A 231 3.60 -20.31 -5.88
C ASP A 231 3.16 -19.78 -7.24
N HIS A 232 2.32 -18.72 -7.27
CA HIS A 232 1.83 -18.10 -8.51
C HIS A 232 2.84 -17.14 -9.15
N TYR A 233 3.64 -16.43 -8.35
CA TYR A 233 4.51 -15.36 -8.84
C TYR A 233 5.97 -15.58 -8.42
N LYS A 234 6.90 -15.43 -9.38
CA LYS A 234 8.32 -15.33 -9.07
C LYS A 234 8.65 -13.90 -8.64
N ILE A 235 8.55 -13.64 -7.33
CA ILE A 235 8.66 -12.30 -6.78
C ILE A 235 10.13 -11.88 -6.65
N ASP A 236 10.49 -10.77 -7.30
CA ASP A 236 11.83 -10.17 -7.16
C ASP A 236 11.91 -9.27 -5.93
N ILE A 237 10.88 -8.44 -5.70
CA ILE A 237 10.85 -7.47 -4.62
C ILE A 237 9.50 -7.58 -3.89
N ALA A 238 9.53 -7.79 -2.58
CA ALA A 238 8.34 -7.80 -1.73
C ALA A 238 8.33 -6.57 -0.81
N LEU A 239 7.32 -5.72 -0.97
CA LEU A 239 7.03 -4.56 -0.12
C LEU A 239 6.04 -5.04 0.96
N LEU A 240 6.52 -5.23 2.21
CA LEU A 240 5.73 -5.84 3.28
C LEU A 240 5.53 -4.90 4.47
N PRO A 241 4.30 -4.79 5.01
CA PRO A 241 4.01 -3.99 6.19
C PRO A 241 4.64 -4.61 7.44
N ILE A 242 5.20 -3.74 8.31
CA ILE A 242 5.82 -4.16 9.58
C ILE A 242 5.31 -3.35 10.78
N GLY A 243 4.31 -2.48 10.62
CA GLY A 243 3.76 -1.62 11.67
C GLY A 243 2.27 -1.82 11.88
N ALA A 244 1.69 -1.06 12.83
CA ALA A 244 0.28 -1.10 13.21
C ALA A 244 -0.18 -2.45 13.82
N TYR A 245 0.74 -3.24 14.38
CA TYR A 245 0.46 -4.55 14.95
C TYR A 245 -0.04 -4.50 16.41
N GLU A 246 0.12 -3.35 17.09
CA GLU A 246 -0.46 -3.16 18.43
C GLU A 246 -1.85 -2.51 18.35
N PRO A 247 -2.70 -2.68 19.39
CA PRO A 247 -3.99 -2.00 19.43
C PRO A 247 -3.89 -0.48 19.16
N PRO A 248 -4.94 0.16 18.62
CA PRO A 248 -6.29 -0.34 18.31
C PRO A 248 -6.39 -1.15 17.02
N THR A 249 -5.41 -1.11 16.13
CA THR A 249 -5.38 -1.88 14.88
C THR A 249 -5.13 -3.37 15.16
N GLY A 250 -3.92 -3.74 15.53
CA GLY A 250 -3.60 -5.06 16.07
C GLY A 250 -3.24 -6.14 15.04
N ARG A 251 -2.65 -7.24 15.55
CA ARG A 251 -2.18 -8.40 14.76
C ARG A 251 -3.27 -9.19 14.04
N GLU A 252 -4.51 -8.93 14.33
CA GLU A 252 -5.64 -9.56 13.65
C GLU A 252 -5.79 -9.06 12.21
N VAL A 253 -5.22 -7.89 11.88
CA VAL A 253 -5.31 -7.25 10.57
C VAL A 253 -3.97 -6.70 10.07
N HIS A 254 -2.92 -6.71 10.91
CA HIS A 254 -1.56 -6.30 10.56
C HIS A 254 -0.56 -7.29 11.11
N MET A 255 0.42 -7.68 10.31
CA MET A 255 1.53 -8.53 10.78
C MET A 255 2.56 -7.71 11.55
N ASN A 256 3.18 -8.32 12.55
CA ASN A 256 4.36 -7.77 13.21
C ASN A 256 5.63 -8.07 12.37
N PRO A 257 6.79 -7.48 12.73
CA PRO A 257 8.02 -7.68 11.97
C PRO A 257 8.46 -9.14 11.81
N GLU A 258 8.27 -9.98 12.82
CA GLU A 258 8.62 -11.41 12.78
C GLU A 258 7.70 -12.16 11.83
N GLU A 259 6.42 -11.82 11.80
CA GLU A 259 5.45 -12.38 10.86
C GLU A 259 5.74 -11.91 9.43
N ALA A 260 6.24 -10.68 9.24
CA ALA A 260 6.65 -10.18 7.94
C ALA A 260 7.88 -10.92 7.39
N VAL A 261 8.85 -11.30 8.24
CA VAL A 261 9.95 -12.20 7.86
C VAL A 261 9.43 -13.56 7.42
N LYS A 262 8.44 -14.10 8.13
CA LYS A 262 7.80 -15.36 7.75
C LYS A 262 7.06 -15.23 6.42
N ALA A 263 6.29 -14.15 6.22
CA ALA A 263 5.62 -13.87 4.95
C ALA A 263 6.61 -13.76 3.79
N PHE A 264 7.73 -13.05 3.98
CA PHE A 264 8.81 -12.96 3.00
C PHE A 264 9.36 -14.33 2.59
N THR A 265 9.54 -15.22 3.57
CA THR A 265 9.99 -16.59 3.32
C THR A 265 8.96 -17.41 2.53
N GLU A 266 7.68 -17.31 2.90
CA GLU A 266 6.59 -18.00 2.20
C GLU A 266 6.41 -17.48 0.76
N LEU A 267 6.60 -16.19 0.52
CA LEU A 267 6.60 -15.56 -0.81
C LEU A 267 7.81 -15.97 -1.67
N ARG A 268 8.88 -16.50 -1.07
CA ARG A 268 10.15 -16.82 -1.77
C ARG A 268 10.73 -15.64 -2.55
N ALA A 269 10.49 -14.42 -2.08
CA ALA A 269 10.96 -13.21 -2.71
C ALA A 269 12.49 -13.05 -2.56
N LYS A 270 13.11 -12.26 -3.46
CA LYS A 270 14.56 -12.05 -3.44
C LYS A 270 14.96 -10.88 -2.54
N VAL A 271 14.16 -9.79 -2.55
CA VAL A 271 14.41 -8.57 -1.76
C VAL A 271 13.20 -8.25 -0.91
N PHE A 272 13.41 -7.98 0.37
CA PHE A 272 12.40 -7.51 1.33
C PHE A 272 12.55 -6.01 1.55
N VAL A 273 11.55 -5.23 1.18
CA VAL A 273 11.46 -3.80 1.49
C VAL A 273 10.37 -3.60 2.55
N PRO A 274 10.73 -3.18 3.78
CA PRO A 274 9.75 -2.91 4.83
C PRO A 274 8.98 -1.62 4.55
N MET A 275 7.68 -1.63 4.85
CA MET A 275 6.80 -0.48 4.72
C MET A 275 5.80 -0.38 5.88
N HIS A 276 4.91 0.60 5.85
CA HIS A 276 3.81 0.82 6.80
C HIS A 276 4.28 1.03 8.25
N TYR A 277 5.41 1.73 8.44
CA TYR A 277 5.96 2.08 9.75
C TYR A 277 6.52 3.50 9.76
N GLY A 278 6.76 4.06 10.94
CA GLY A 278 7.48 5.32 11.13
C GLY A 278 6.75 6.60 10.69
N THR A 279 5.66 6.51 9.95
CA THR A 279 4.98 7.66 9.34
C THR A 279 3.77 8.14 10.13
N PHE A 280 2.84 7.25 10.41
CA PHE A 280 1.66 7.47 11.24
C PHE A 280 1.70 6.51 12.43
N ARG A 281 1.28 6.99 13.59
CA ARG A 281 1.16 6.14 14.76
C ARG A 281 -0.26 5.59 14.84
N LEU A 282 -0.43 4.38 14.33
CA LEU A 282 -1.72 3.70 14.21
C LEU A 282 -1.96 2.70 15.35
N GLY A 283 -0.89 2.30 16.04
CA GLY A 283 -0.91 1.40 17.19
C GLY A 283 -0.19 1.99 18.41
N TYR A 284 -0.14 1.20 19.48
CA TYR A 284 0.58 1.58 20.71
C TYR A 284 2.10 1.41 20.59
N GLU A 285 2.59 0.65 19.59
CA GLU A 285 4.01 0.45 19.38
C GLU A 285 4.74 1.78 19.13
N PRO A 286 5.97 1.96 19.66
CA PRO A 286 6.84 3.08 19.30
C PRO A 286 7.15 3.09 17.80
N LEU A 287 7.36 4.28 17.22
CA LEU A 287 7.58 4.45 15.78
C LEU A 287 8.84 3.75 15.23
N ASP A 288 9.85 3.58 16.07
CA ASP A 288 11.15 2.98 15.74
C ASP A 288 11.21 1.48 16.07
N GLU A 289 10.31 0.96 16.90
CA GLU A 289 10.29 -0.45 17.31
C GLU A 289 10.14 -1.41 16.12
N PRO A 290 9.24 -1.18 15.13
CA PRO A 290 9.05 -2.11 14.02
C PRO A 290 10.34 -2.42 13.27
N LEU A 291 11.16 -1.38 12.99
CA LEU A 291 12.41 -1.57 12.28
C LEU A 291 13.46 -2.31 13.11
N GLN A 292 13.57 -2.00 14.40
CA GLN A 292 14.49 -2.70 15.31
C GLN A 292 14.15 -4.19 15.42
N ARG A 293 12.85 -4.52 15.54
CA ARG A 293 12.37 -5.90 15.59
C ARG A 293 12.59 -6.63 14.26
N LEU A 294 12.34 -5.95 13.11
CA LEU A 294 12.64 -6.53 11.80
C LEU A 294 14.12 -6.90 11.67
N GLN A 295 15.02 -6.00 12.04
CA GLN A 295 16.46 -6.23 11.97
C GLN A 295 16.88 -7.40 12.86
N ALA A 296 16.31 -7.51 14.07
CA ALA A 296 16.57 -8.64 14.96
C ALA A 296 16.03 -9.96 14.38
N ALA A 297 14.81 -9.97 13.84
CA ALA A 297 14.21 -11.12 13.20
C ALA A 297 14.98 -11.56 11.94
N ALA A 298 15.39 -10.61 11.09
CA ALA A 298 16.18 -10.88 9.89
C ALA A 298 17.52 -11.56 10.25
N ARG A 299 18.23 -11.06 11.27
CA ARG A 299 19.46 -11.71 11.80
C ARG A 299 19.20 -13.14 12.23
N SER A 300 18.16 -13.36 13.02
CA SER A 300 17.86 -14.70 13.54
C SER A 300 17.50 -15.72 12.45
N HIS A 301 17.04 -15.22 11.28
CA HIS A 301 16.69 -16.06 10.12
C HIS A 301 17.75 -16.05 9.00
N GLY A 302 18.87 -15.35 9.17
CA GLY A 302 19.96 -15.30 8.19
C GLY A 302 19.56 -14.63 6.87
N ILE A 303 18.69 -13.62 6.91
CA ILE A 303 18.17 -12.92 5.71
C ILE A 303 18.50 -11.41 5.73
N GLU A 304 19.43 -10.95 6.56
CA GLU A 304 19.76 -9.52 6.67
C GLU A 304 20.11 -8.89 5.33
N GLU A 305 20.90 -9.58 4.51
CA GLU A 305 21.33 -9.13 3.19
C GLU A 305 20.18 -8.98 2.19
N LYS A 306 19.05 -9.62 2.46
CA LYS A 306 17.84 -9.51 1.63
C LYS A 306 16.93 -8.37 2.05
N VAL A 307 17.16 -7.75 3.21
CA VAL A 307 16.34 -6.66 3.74
C VAL A 307 16.89 -5.31 3.29
N LEU A 308 16.16 -4.64 2.43
CA LEU A 308 16.48 -3.30 1.95
C LEU A 308 15.67 -2.25 2.72
N VAL A 309 16.27 -1.64 3.72
CA VAL A 309 15.68 -0.51 4.45
C VAL A 309 15.90 0.76 3.65
N MET A 310 14.81 1.33 3.12
CA MET A 310 14.88 2.53 2.31
C MET A 310 14.79 3.81 3.16
N THR A 311 15.42 4.88 2.68
CA THR A 311 15.19 6.24 3.18
C THR A 311 14.13 6.92 2.30
N GLU A 312 13.14 7.56 2.92
CA GLU A 312 12.10 8.24 2.18
C GLU A 312 12.69 9.30 1.24
N GLY A 313 12.23 9.29 -0.02
CA GLY A 313 12.62 10.24 -1.05
C GLY A 313 13.94 9.94 -1.76
N LYS A 314 14.68 8.91 -1.35
CA LYS A 314 15.91 8.49 -2.04
C LYS A 314 15.60 7.35 -3.02
N PRO A 315 15.77 7.56 -4.35
CA PRO A 315 15.65 6.50 -5.34
C PRO A 315 16.70 5.40 -5.13
N VAL A 316 16.31 4.15 -5.31
CA VAL A 316 17.20 2.98 -5.30
C VAL A 316 16.94 2.16 -6.55
N VAL A 317 17.99 1.93 -7.36
CA VAL A 317 17.95 1.06 -8.54
C VAL A 317 18.28 -0.36 -8.11
N LEU A 318 17.50 -1.33 -8.59
CA LEU A 318 17.54 -2.75 -8.24
C LEU A 318 17.59 -3.62 -9.50
#